data_4cbbaeecb50620cae545d18693e68dd8
#
_entry.id   4cbbaeecb50620cae545d18693e68dd8
#
_cell.length_a   1.000
_cell.length_b   1.000
_cell.length_c   1.000
_cell.angle_alpha   90.00
_cell.angle_beta   90.00
_cell.angle_gamma   90.00
#
_symmetry.space_group_name_H-M   'P 1'
#
loop_
_entity.id
_entity.type
_entity.pdbx_description
1 polymer ?
#
loop_
_entity_poly.entity_id
_entity_poly.type
_entity_poly.pdbx_seq_one_letter_code
_entity_poly.pdbx_strand_id
1 'polypeptide(L)'
;MNLNELTQKLIDIESVTGNENEVINFIEKYLTDEGYDGEIFRNEGGLIVSSPNSNPKIALVGHLDTVPIDENQKIVSDEENIYGRGSVDMKAGVAVMMKTLLDKNKDVIGVFYTAEEGSSEQNGLNFLMDILKKDFSIELAIVMEPSSLECQLGCNG
;
A
#
# COMPACT_ATOMS: atom_id res chain seq x y z
N MET A 1 6.61 15.20 -4.16
CA MET A 1 7.79 14.31 -3.92
C MET A 1 8.00 13.40 -5.14
N ASN A 2 9.25 13.08 -5.51
CA ASN A 2 9.54 12.00 -6.45
C ASN A 2 9.33 10.62 -5.77
N LEU A 3 9.47 9.53 -6.53
CA LEU A 3 9.18 8.19 -6.00
C LEU A 3 10.13 7.78 -4.85
N ASN A 4 11.41 8.08 -4.98
CA ASN A 4 12.40 7.75 -3.94
C ASN A 4 12.15 8.52 -2.63
N GLU A 5 11.85 9.82 -2.75
CA GLU A 5 11.50 10.66 -1.59
C GLU A 5 10.23 10.15 -0.90
N LEU A 6 9.22 9.73 -1.66
CA LEU A 6 7.98 9.18 -1.13
C LEU A 6 8.23 7.84 -0.43
N THR A 7 9.03 6.96 -1.04
CA THR A 7 9.42 5.68 -0.46
C THR A 7 10.17 5.89 0.87
N GLN A 8 11.16 6.79 0.88
CA GLN A 8 11.89 7.11 2.12
C GLN A 8 10.95 7.64 3.20
N LYS A 9 10.02 8.52 2.82
CA LYS A 9 9.06 9.08 3.77
C LYS A 9 8.14 8.00 4.37
N LEU A 10 7.70 7.03 3.58
CA LEU A 10 6.94 5.89 4.09
C LEU A 10 7.76 5.01 5.04
N ILE A 11 9.05 4.79 4.73
CA ILE A 11 9.96 4.02 5.58
C ILE A 11 10.20 4.73 6.94
N ASP A 12 10.33 6.04 6.93
CA ASP A 12 10.52 6.86 8.14
C ASP A 12 9.32 6.82 9.10
N ILE A 13 8.13 6.43 8.60
CA ILE A 13 6.94 6.23 9.43
C ILE A 13 6.94 4.78 9.91
N GLU A 14 7.09 4.57 11.20
CA GLU A 14 6.96 3.24 11.79
C GLU A 14 5.53 2.72 11.65
N SER A 15 5.40 1.49 11.19
CA SER A 15 4.09 0.83 11.01
C SER A 15 4.18 -0.67 11.30
N VAL A 16 4.74 -1.02 12.45
CA VAL A 16 4.72 -2.43 12.91
C VAL A 16 3.28 -2.89 13.04
N THR A 17 3.03 -4.15 12.69
CA THR A 17 1.69 -4.78 12.72
C THR A 17 0.89 -4.39 13.96
N GLY A 18 -0.29 -3.83 13.77
CA GLY A 18 -1.16 -3.29 14.80
C GLY A 18 -0.93 -1.80 15.13
N ASN A 19 0.03 -1.13 14.47
CA ASN A 19 0.36 0.28 14.67
C ASN A 19 0.45 1.06 13.34
N GLU A 20 -0.49 0.83 12.42
CA GLU A 20 -0.45 1.40 11.06
C GLU A 20 -1.14 2.75 10.92
N ASN A 21 -1.72 3.30 11.99
CA ASN A 21 -2.53 4.52 11.90
C ASN A 21 -1.75 5.72 11.35
N GLU A 22 -0.48 5.87 11.67
CA GLU A 22 0.31 7.00 11.18
C GLU A 22 0.58 6.91 9.67
N VAL A 23 0.89 5.73 9.16
CA VAL A 23 1.10 5.55 7.72
C VAL A 23 -0.21 5.70 6.94
N ILE A 24 -1.33 5.23 7.48
CA ILE A 24 -2.68 5.45 6.92
C ILE A 24 -2.97 6.96 6.81
N ASN A 25 -2.81 7.69 7.92
CA ASN A 25 -3.03 9.15 7.94
C ASN A 25 -2.13 9.88 6.93
N PHE A 26 -0.88 9.43 6.80
CA PHE A 26 0.05 10.00 5.83
C PHE A 26 -0.43 9.78 4.39
N ILE A 27 -0.88 8.57 4.05
CA ILE A 27 -1.37 8.24 2.71
C ILE A 27 -2.59 9.09 2.36
N GLU A 28 -3.60 9.15 3.24
CA GLU A 28 -4.80 9.96 3.05
C GLU A 28 -4.45 11.44 2.83
N LYS A 29 -3.61 11.98 3.71
CA LYS A 29 -3.18 13.37 3.62
C LYS A 29 -2.39 13.64 2.34
N TYR A 30 -1.44 12.78 2.00
CA TYR A 30 -0.61 12.94 0.81
C TYR A 30 -1.43 12.95 -0.46
N LEU A 31 -2.34 11.98 -0.63
CA LEU A 31 -3.21 11.92 -1.80
C LEU A 31 -4.09 13.18 -1.92
N THR A 32 -4.64 13.62 -0.79
CA THR A 32 -5.46 14.84 -0.75
C THR A 32 -4.65 16.09 -1.10
N ASP A 33 -3.47 16.26 -0.53
CA ASP A 33 -2.60 17.41 -0.76
C ASP A 33 -2.07 17.47 -2.22
N GLU A 34 -1.86 16.32 -2.86
CA GLU A 34 -1.46 16.23 -4.28
C GLU A 34 -2.66 16.37 -5.24
N GLY A 35 -3.84 16.63 -4.73
CA GLY A 35 -5.04 16.92 -5.52
C GLY A 35 -5.75 15.68 -6.07
N TYR A 36 -5.69 14.55 -5.35
CA TYR A 36 -6.53 13.41 -5.65
C TYR A 36 -8.00 13.79 -5.44
N ASP A 37 -8.80 13.62 -6.47
CA ASP A 37 -10.21 14.00 -6.51
C ASP A 37 -11.19 12.82 -6.40
N GLY A 38 -10.66 11.62 -6.12
CA GLY A 38 -11.42 10.40 -5.92
C GLY A 38 -11.92 10.18 -4.50
N GLU A 39 -12.54 9.05 -4.28
CA GLU A 39 -13.01 8.63 -2.98
C GLU A 39 -11.93 7.88 -2.20
N ILE A 40 -11.79 8.20 -0.93
CA ILE A 40 -10.93 7.49 0.00
C ILE A 40 -11.85 6.93 1.10
N PHE A 41 -12.04 5.62 1.08
CA PHE A 41 -12.77 4.90 2.11
C PHE A 41 -11.79 4.32 3.13
N ARG A 42 -12.08 4.48 4.42
CA ARG A 42 -11.28 3.96 5.52
C ARG A 42 -12.11 3.13 6.46
N ASN A 43 -11.58 1.98 6.88
CA ASN A 43 -12.08 1.22 8.02
C ASN A 43 -10.91 0.62 8.83
N GLU A 44 -11.20 -0.30 9.75
CA GLU A 44 -10.18 -0.99 10.55
C GLU A 44 -9.22 -1.86 9.73
N GLY A 45 -9.60 -2.26 8.52
CA GLY A 45 -8.76 -3.06 7.62
C GLY A 45 -7.81 -2.23 6.76
N GLY A 46 -7.94 -0.89 6.71
CA GLY A 46 -7.10 -0.02 5.91
C GLY A 46 -7.87 0.95 5.03
N LEU A 47 -7.38 1.16 3.80
CA LEU A 47 -7.93 2.11 2.84
C LEU A 47 -8.33 1.45 1.52
N ILE A 48 -9.45 1.90 0.95
CA ILE A 48 -9.80 1.72 -0.46
C ILE A 48 -9.82 3.11 -1.10
N VAL A 49 -9.06 3.27 -2.17
CA VAL A 49 -8.89 4.54 -2.88
C VAL A 49 -9.33 4.35 -4.32
N SER A 50 -10.38 5.02 -4.76
CA SER A 50 -10.96 4.84 -6.10
C SER A 50 -11.25 6.16 -6.79
N SER A 51 -11.10 6.20 -8.11
CA SER A 51 -11.49 7.37 -8.91
C SER A 51 -12.99 7.63 -8.82
N PRO A 52 -13.42 8.90 -8.75
CA PRO A 52 -14.82 9.24 -8.71
C PRO A 52 -15.50 8.87 -10.03
N ASN A 53 -16.69 8.30 -9.96
CA ASN A 53 -17.51 7.97 -11.12
C ASN A 53 -16.88 6.94 -12.11
N SER A 54 -15.88 6.20 -11.69
CA SER A 54 -15.30 5.09 -12.44
C SER A 54 -15.72 3.75 -11.86
N ASN A 55 -15.60 2.71 -12.67
CA ASN A 55 -15.72 1.33 -12.21
C ASN A 55 -14.44 0.60 -12.59
N PRO A 56 -13.33 0.87 -11.88
CA PRO A 56 -12.02 0.34 -12.22
C PRO A 56 -12.05 -1.20 -12.17
N LYS A 57 -11.41 -1.80 -13.17
CA LYS A 57 -11.31 -3.25 -13.31
C LYS A 57 -10.03 -3.82 -12.73
N ILE A 58 -9.08 -2.95 -12.44
CA ILE A 58 -7.76 -3.32 -11.94
C ILE A 58 -7.60 -2.79 -10.53
N ALA A 59 -7.28 -3.68 -9.59
CA ALA A 59 -6.89 -3.31 -8.24
C ALA A 59 -5.36 -3.41 -8.07
N LEU A 60 -4.77 -2.38 -7.47
CA LEU A 60 -3.43 -2.43 -6.92
C LEU A 60 -3.57 -2.72 -5.43
N VAL A 61 -2.92 -3.77 -4.95
CA VAL A 61 -3.10 -4.27 -3.58
C VAL A 61 -1.76 -4.31 -2.87
N GLY A 62 -1.70 -3.78 -1.65
CA GLY A 62 -0.49 -3.82 -0.84
C GLY A 62 -0.76 -3.58 0.64
N HIS A 63 0.09 -4.18 1.48
CA HIS A 63 0.00 -4.00 2.93
C HIS A 63 0.82 -2.81 3.42
N LEU A 64 0.43 -2.30 4.59
CA LEU A 64 1.01 -1.10 5.19
C LEU A 64 1.91 -1.41 6.38
N ASP A 65 1.71 -2.56 6.98
CA ASP A 65 2.47 -2.97 8.16
C ASP A 65 3.83 -3.57 7.79
N THR A 66 4.64 -3.72 8.81
CA THR A 66 5.94 -4.37 8.74
C THR A 66 6.14 -5.23 9.98
N VAL A 67 7.02 -6.22 9.89
CA VAL A 67 7.58 -6.88 11.07
C VAL A 67 8.36 -5.88 11.94
N PRO A 68 8.60 -6.17 13.22
CA PRO A 68 9.35 -5.29 14.12
C PRO A 68 10.72 -4.90 13.59
N ILE A 69 11.17 -3.69 13.95
CA ILE A 69 12.51 -3.20 13.63
C ILE A 69 13.52 -3.94 14.51
N ASP A 70 14.55 -4.50 13.90
CA ASP A 70 15.69 -5.04 14.65
C ASP A 70 16.63 -3.88 15.02
N GLU A 71 16.72 -3.56 16.30
CA GLU A 71 17.58 -2.49 16.84
C GLU A 71 19.08 -2.72 16.53
N ASN A 72 19.47 -3.97 16.25
CA ASN A 72 20.84 -4.31 15.89
C ASN A 72 21.12 -4.18 14.38
N GLN A 73 20.12 -3.90 13.57
CA GLN A 73 20.28 -3.74 12.14
C GLN A 73 21.02 -2.42 11.86
N LYS A 74 22.28 -2.53 11.45
CA LYS A 74 23.03 -1.36 10.96
C LYS A 74 22.43 -0.91 9.64
N ILE A 75 21.82 0.25 9.63
CA ILE A 75 21.39 0.91 8.41
C ILE A 75 22.63 1.53 7.78
N VAL A 76 23.06 1.00 6.65
CA VAL A 76 24.07 1.62 5.79
C VAL A 76 23.33 2.25 4.65
N SER A 77 23.21 3.57 4.60
CA SER A 77 22.65 4.29 3.46
C SER A 77 23.76 4.63 2.47
N ASP A 78 23.48 4.48 1.20
CA ASP A 78 24.32 4.97 0.10
C ASP A 78 23.45 5.77 -0.89
N GLU A 79 24.09 6.37 -1.90
CA GLU A 79 23.37 7.20 -2.89
C GLU A 79 22.53 6.38 -3.88
N GLU A 80 22.73 5.06 -3.95
CA GLU A 80 22.11 4.18 -4.93
C GLU A 80 20.91 3.42 -4.36
N ASN A 81 20.85 3.23 -3.04
CA ASN A 81 19.87 2.37 -2.38
C ASN A 81 19.12 3.08 -1.26
N ILE A 82 17.88 2.66 -1.04
CA ILE A 82 17.05 3.07 0.08
C ILE A 82 16.98 1.92 1.08
N TYR A 83 17.38 2.20 2.32
CA TYR A 83 17.43 1.21 3.39
C TYR A 83 16.41 1.52 4.48
N GLY A 84 15.89 0.49 5.09
CA GLY A 84 15.00 0.59 6.24
C GLY A 84 13.97 -0.52 6.30
N ARG A 85 13.29 -0.65 7.43
CA ARG A 85 12.22 -1.64 7.57
C ARG A 85 11.08 -1.32 6.60
N GLY A 86 10.66 -2.31 5.80
CA GLY A 86 9.65 -2.15 4.77
C GLY A 86 10.17 -1.59 3.44
N SER A 87 11.48 -1.32 3.27
CA SER A 87 12.01 -0.81 2.00
C SER A 87 11.74 -1.73 0.81
N VAL A 88 11.79 -3.03 1.04
CA VAL A 88 11.48 -4.08 0.05
C VAL A 88 10.05 -4.56 0.24
N ASP A 89 9.67 -4.88 1.45
CA ASP A 89 8.40 -5.47 1.85
C ASP A 89 7.63 -4.52 2.78
N MET A 90 6.63 -3.77 2.26
CA MET A 90 6.48 -3.52 0.81
C MET A 90 6.21 -2.02 0.54
N LYS A 91 6.81 -1.11 1.36
CA LYS A 91 6.57 0.35 1.26
C LYS A 91 6.98 0.96 -0.08
N ALA A 92 7.95 0.35 -0.78
CA ALA A 92 8.25 0.75 -2.15
C ALA A 92 7.07 0.47 -3.10
N GLY A 93 6.42 -0.68 -2.96
CA GLY A 93 5.18 -1.00 -3.67
C GLY A 93 4.05 -0.01 -3.34
N VAL A 94 3.88 0.32 -2.06
CA VAL A 94 2.91 1.34 -1.60
C VAL A 94 3.17 2.70 -2.25
N ALA A 95 4.44 3.14 -2.34
CA ALA A 95 4.78 4.39 -3.01
C ALA A 95 4.41 4.39 -4.50
N VAL A 96 4.63 3.26 -5.19
CA VAL A 96 4.22 3.09 -6.59
C VAL A 96 2.70 3.15 -6.72
N MET A 97 1.96 2.49 -5.84
CA MET A 97 0.48 2.54 -5.81
C MET A 97 -0.01 3.98 -5.68
N MET A 98 0.51 4.74 -4.71
CA MET A 98 0.13 6.14 -4.48
C MET A 98 0.41 7.01 -5.71
N LYS A 99 1.55 6.84 -6.37
CA LYS A 99 1.88 7.58 -7.59
C LYS A 99 0.99 7.20 -8.77
N THR A 100 0.63 5.93 -8.88
CA THR A 100 -0.26 5.45 -9.95
C THR A 100 -1.68 6.01 -9.78
N LEU A 101 -2.18 6.10 -8.55
CA LEU A 101 -3.49 6.68 -8.24
C LEU A 101 -3.57 8.18 -8.58
N LEU A 102 -2.45 8.91 -8.45
CA LEU A 102 -2.37 10.31 -8.83
C LEU A 102 -2.26 10.55 -10.34
N ASP A 103 -1.97 9.52 -11.13
CA ASP A 103 -1.96 9.62 -12.60
C ASP A 103 -3.40 9.55 -13.14
N LYS A 104 -3.95 10.70 -13.50
CA LYS A 104 -5.32 10.84 -14.04
C LYS A 104 -5.62 10.03 -15.32
N ASN A 105 -4.58 9.48 -15.96
CA ASN A 105 -4.74 8.60 -17.12
C ASN A 105 -4.92 7.12 -16.73
N LYS A 106 -4.88 6.80 -15.44
CA LYS A 106 -5.03 5.44 -14.92
C LYS A 106 -6.38 5.28 -14.24
N ASP A 107 -7.08 4.24 -14.61
CA ASP A 107 -8.34 3.86 -13.97
C ASP A 107 -8.11 2.59 -13.14
N VAL A 108 -7.63 2.79 -11.93
CA VAL A 108 -7.28 1.73 -10.99
C VAL A 108 -7.85 2.04 -9.60
N ILE A 109 -8.09 0.99 -8.83
CA ILE A 109 -8.39 1.10 -7.40
C ILE A 109 -7.16 0.73 -6.58
N GLY A 110 -6.86 1.49 -5.54
CA GLY A 110 -5.84 1.18 -4.55
C GLY A 110 -6.47 0.51 -3.33
N VAL A 111 -5.93 -0.63 -2.93
CA VAL A 111 -6.32 -1.35 -1.71
C VAL A 111 -5.09 -1.45 -0.82
N PHE A 112 -5.08 -0.64 0.24
CA PHE A 112 -4.00 -0.58 1.23
C PHE A 112 -4.51 -1.22 2.51
N TYR A 113 -4.00 -2.39 2.86
CA TYR A 113 -4.51 -3.14 4.00
C TYR A 113 -3.49 -3.25 5.13
N THR A 114 -3.99 -3.57 6.32
CA THR A 114 -3.22 -3.67 7.57
C THR A 114 -2.99 -5.13 7.95
N ALA A 115 -2.05 -5.36 8.87
CA ALA A 115 -1.83 -6.63 9.55
C ALA A 115 -1.63 -7.84 8.63
N GLU A 116 -0.87 -7.66 7.54
CA GLU A 116 -0.44 -8.75 6.67
C GLU A 116 0.52 -9.68 7.38
N GLU A 117 1.50 -9.11 8.08
CA GLU A 117 2.56 -9.80 8.82
C GLU A 117 2.07 -10.44 10.14
N GLY A 118 0.78 -10.26 10.42
CA GLY A 118 0.10 -10.79 11.60
C GLY A 118 -0.55 -12.16 11.38
N SER A 119 -1.52 -12.50 12.23
CA SER A 119 -2.35 -13.68 12.03
C SER A 119 -3.36 -13.48 10.90
N SER A 120 -3.71 -14.54 10.18
CA SER A 120 -4.70 -14.47 9.10
C SER A 120 -6.06 -13.92 9.53
N GLU A 121 -6.44 -14.07 10.80
CA GLU A 121 -7.69 -13.56 11.35
C GLU A 121 -7.66 -12.03 11.52
N GLN A 122 -6.47 -11.45 11.72
CA GLN A 122 -6.27 -10.02 11.90
C GLN A 122 -6.01 -9.30 10.57
N ASN A 123 -5.75 -10.03 9.49
CA ASN A 123 -5.43 -9.47 8.20
C ASN A 123 -6.51 -8.51 7.72
N GLY A 124 -6.12 -7.26 7.52
CA GLY A 124 -7.03 -6.15 7.19
C GLY A 124 -7.80 -6.36 5.89
N LEU A 125 -7.26 -7.13 4.96
CA LEU A 125 -7.95 -7.42 3.72
C LEU A 125 -9.31 -8.11 3.96
N ASN A 126 -9.45 -8.91 5.03
CA ASN A 126 -10.71 -9.55 5.37
C ASN A 126 -11.83 -8.52 5.60
N PHE A 127 -11.51 -7.37 6.21
CA PHE A 127 -12.48 -6.29 6.48
C PHE A 127 -12.80 -5.43 5.24
N LEU A 128 -11.94 -5.44 4.24
CA LEU A 128 -12.12 -4.70 3.00
C LEU A 128 -12.86 -5.51 1.93
N MET A 129 -12.76 -6.84 1.97
CA MET A 129 -13.28 -7.75 0.93
C MET A 129 -14.79 -7.62 0.68
N ASP A 130 -15.60 -7.41 1.73
CA ASP A 130 -17.04 -7.29 1.56
C ASP A 130 -17.43 -6.02 0.78
N ILE A 131 -16.69 -4.93 1.01
CA ILE A 131 -16.87 -3.67 0.27
C ILE A 131 -16.39 -3.85 -1.17
N LEU A 132 -15.21 -4.44 -1.37
CA LEU A 132 -14.65 -4.68 -2.69
C LEU A 132 -15.59 -5.52 -3.56
N LYS A 133 -16.15 -6.61 -3.01
CA LYS A 133 -17.09 -7.48 -3.71
C LYS A 133 -18.45 -6.84 -4.00
N LYS A 134 -18.90 -5.95 -3.10
CA LYS A 134 -20.22 -5.32 -3.23
C LYS A 134 -20.19 -4.14 -4.18
N ASP A 135 -19.18 -3.29 -4.07
CA ASP A 135 -19.19 -1.97 -4.69
C ASP A 135 -18.32 -1.89 -5.96
N PHE A 136 -17.46 -2.88 -6.21
CA PHE A 136 -16.54 -2.90 -7.36
C PHE A 136 -16.61 -4.19 -8.16
N SER A 137 -16.32 -4.09 -9.47
CA SER A 137 -16.25 -5.24 -10.39
C SER A 137 -14.82 -5.48 -10.85
N ILE A 138 -13.95 -5.88 -9.91
CA ILE A 138 -12.52 -6.08 -10.18
C ILE A 138 -12.31 -7.36 -10.99
N GLU A 139 -11.57 -7.24 -12.09
CA GLU A 139 -11.24 -8.35 -13.00
C GLU A 139 -9.79 -8.82 -12.81
N LEU A 140 -8.91 -7.93 -12.33
CA LEU A 140 -7.48 -8.20 -12.10
C LEU A 140 -7.03 -7.51 -10.82
N ALA A 141 -6.34 -8.24 -9.96
CA ALA A 141 -5.59 -7.67 -8.84
C ALA A 141 -4.09 -7.82 -9.09
N ILE A 142 -3.37 -6.72 -8.95
CA ILE A 142 -1.90 -6.69 -8.97
C ILE A 142 -1.46 -6.49 -7.53
N VAL A 143 -0.96 -7.56 -6.91
CA VAL A 143 -0.39 -7.52 -5.57
C VAL A 143 1.06 -7.02 -5.69
N MET A 144 1.38 -5.95 -4.98
CA MET A 144 2.64 -5.21 -5.14
C MET A 144 3.78 -5.77 -4.27
N GLU A 145 3.68 -7.06 -3.93
CA GLU A 145 4.70 -7.78 -3.18
C GLU A 145 6.02 -7.95 -3.96
N PRO A 146 7.15 -8.04 -3.27
CA PRO A 146 8.44 -8.26 -3.91
C PRO A 146 8.52 -9.68 -4.50
N SER A 147 8.72 -9.79 -5.81
CA SER A 147 8.73 -11.05 -6.56
C SER A 147 10.00 -11.24 -7.40
N SER A 148 11.12 -10.65 -6.98
CA SER A 148 12.40 -10.70 -7.72
C SER A 148 12.29 -10.25 -9.17
N LEU A 149 11.44 -9.24 -9.46
CA LEU A 149 11.15 -8.69 -10.79
C LEU A 149 10.45 -9.68 -11.75
N GLU A 150 9.78 -10.68 -11.21
CA GLU A 150 8.99 -11.64 -11.99
C GLU A 150 7.49 -11.43 -11.75
N CYS A 151 6.69 -11.58 -12.81
CA CYS A 151 5.23 -11.66 -12.66
C CYS A 151 4.84 -13.07 -12.24
N GLN A 152 4.29 -13.21 -11.06
CA GLN A 152 3.75 -14.47 -10.57
C GLN A 152 2.23 -14.50 -10.72
N LEU A 153 1.69 -15.58 -11.30
CA LEU A 153 0.26 -15.79 -11.42
C LEU A 153 -0.25 -16.60 -10.22
N GLY A 154 -1.01 -15.93 -9.36
CA GLY A 154 -1.54 -16.51 -8.13
C GLY A 154 -0.57 -16.37 -6.95
N CYS A 155 -1.09 -16.71 -5.78
CA CYS A 155 -0.34 -16.67 -4.52
C CYS A 155 0.10 -18.09 -4.15
N ASN A 156 1.36 -18.23 -3.77
CA ASN A 156 1.84 -19.41 -3.05
C ASN A 156 1.66 -19.09 -1.56
N GLY A 157 0.44 -19.30 -1.07
CA GLY A 157 0.13 -19.13 0.34
C GLY A 157 0.68 -20.24 1.20
#